data_54c131f7711a6ad74d0dabb434d86205
#
_entry.id   54c131f7711a6ad74d0dabb434d86205
#
_cell.length_a   1.000
_cell.length_b   1.000
_cell.length_c   1.000
_cell.angle_alpha   90.00
_cell.angle_beta   90.00
_cell.angle_gamma   90.00
#
_symmetry.space_group_name_H-M   'P 1'
#
loop_
_entity.id
_entity.type
_entity.pdbx_description
1 polymer ?
#
loop_
_entity_poly.entity_id
_entity_poly.type
_entity_poly.pdbx_seq_one_letter_code
_entity_poly.pdbx_strand_id
1 'polypeptide(L)'
;MGNERKYSLDVLRIIATILIIFHHYGQVTGLYLEGHINYWNGRFYFGYVVEFFFLLSGYFMYRYIGKITNGLTFKKFFLPRALRLLPLVFISGVTYEVLLGIYQKVCGGDWFGVSITVWGVIINALGVQDGWVFANPMVNNPTWYISVLLLCYVVFYLLTYLSKRWQIPHTYLFVFMVLLGCGAQTYGLNL
;
A
#
# COMPACT_ATOMS: atom_id res chain seq x y z
N MET A 1 10.38 -16.08 -24.48
CA MET A 1 9.81 -14.74 -24.62
C MET A 1 10.63 -13.82 -23.73
N GLY A 2 11.46 -12.98 -24.34
CA GLY A 2 12.30 -12.01 -23.64
C GLY A 2 11.44 -11.07 -22.79
N ASN A 3 11.94 -10.76 -21.61
CA ASN A 3 11.28 -9.86 -20.66
C ASN A 3 11.54 -8.42 -21.14
N GLU A 4 10.91 -8.01 -22.24
CA GLU A 4 11.03 -6.63 -22.72
C GLU A 4 10.50 -5.69 -21.64
N ARG A 5 11.35 -4.79 -21.20
CA ARG A 5 11.01 -3.77 -20.20
C ARG A 5 9.97 -2.83 -20.81
N LYS A 6 8.78 -2.78 -20.21
CA LYS A 6 7.71 -1.90 -20.68
C LYS A 6 7.93 -0.49 -20.16
N TYR A 7 8.72 0.31 -20.87
CA TYR A 7 9.02 1.71 -20.51
C TYR A 7 7.77 2.56 -20.25
N SER A 8 6.67 2.30 -20.96
CA SER A 8 5.41 2.99 -20.74
C SER A 8 4.87 2.80 -19.31
N LEU A 9 5.00 1.61 -18.74
CA LEU A 9 4.61 1.37 -17.35
C LEU A 9 5.53 2.06 -16.34
N ASP A 10 6.82 2.18 -16.67
CA ASP A 10 7.76 2.89 -15.79
C ASP A 10 7.46 4.40 -15.79
N VAL A 11 7.13 4.98 -16.95
CA VAL A 11 6.69 6.39 -17.06
C VAL A 11 5.41 6.63 -16.28
N LEU A 12 4.40 5.76 -16.44
CA LEU A 12 3.15 5.89 -15.68
C LEU A 12 3.37 5.80 -14.17
N ARG A 13 4.29 4.94 -13.70
CA ARG A 13 4.65 4.87 -12.27
C ARG A 13 5.27 6.17 -11.77
N ILE A 14 6.16 6.78 -12.56
CA ILE A 14 6.80 8.06 -12.20
C ILE A 14 5.73 9.14 -12.07
N ILE A 15 4.85 9.27 -13.05
CA ILE A 15 3.75 10.24 -13.02
C ILE A 15 2.87 10.00 -11.81
N ALA A 16 2.43 8.75 -11.57
CA ALA A 16 1.61 8.38 -10.43
C ALA A 16 2.30 8.72 -9.09
N THR A 17 3.61 8.46 -8.97
CA THR A 17 4.37 8.80 -7.77
C THR A 17 4.39 10.31 -7.53
N ILE A 18 4.60 11.12 -8.58
CA ILE A 18 4.58 12.58 -8.48
C ILE A 18 3.20 13.07 -8.00
N LEU A 19 2.11 12.53 -8.56
CA LEU A 19 0.75 12.90 -8.15
C LEU A 19 0.46 12.54 -6.68
N ILE A 20 0.96 11.41 -6.20
CA ILE A 20 0.84 11.03 -4.77
C ILE A 20 1.65 11.95 -3.86
N ILE A 21 2.84 12.39 -4.29
CA ILE A 21 3.63 13.37 -3.52
C ILE A 21 2.84 14.68 -3.37
N PHE A 22 2.24 15.19 -4.45
CA PHE A 22 1.38 16.37 -4.38
C PHE A 22 0.15 16.17 -3.49
N HIS A 23 -0.47 14.98 -3.52
CA HIS A 23 -1.59 14.65 -2.64
C HIS A 23 -1.19 14.75 -1.16
N HIS A 24 -0.10 14.11 -0.77
CA HIS A 24 0.38 14.14 0.61
C HIS A 24 0.89 15.52 1.02
N TYR A 25 1.53 16.26 0.11
CA TYR A 25 1.92 17.63 0.36
C TYR A 25 0.70 18.51 0.71
N GLY A 26 -0.39 18.37 -0.03
CA GLY A 26 -1.64 19.07 0.26
C GLY A 26 -2.22 18.70 1.62
N GLN A 27 -2.20 17.42 2.00
CA GLN A 27 -2.66 16.96 3.32
C GLN A 27 -1.85 17.55 4.46
N VAL A 28 -0.52 17.65 4.28
CA VAL A 28 0.42 18.10 5.31
C VAL A 28 0.38 19.61 5.50
N THR A 29 0.31 20.36 4.42
CA THR A 29 0.44 21.82 4.48
C THR A 29 -0.90 22.53 4.68
N GLY A 30 -2.03 21.82 4.54
CA GLY A 30 -3.36 22.46 4.43
C GLY A 30 -3.49 23.33 3.18
N LEU A 31 -2.40 23.50 2.45
CA LEU A 31 -2.35 24.12 1.14
C LEU A 31 -2.90 23.10 0.11
N TYR A 32 -4.14 22.70 0.27
CA TYR A 32 -4.88 22.39 -0.93
C TYR A 32 -4.71 23.63 -1.78
N LEU A 33 -4.18 23.45 -2.99
CA LEU A 33 -4.06 24.56 -3.94
C LEU A 33 -5.48 25.05 -4.21
N GLU A 34 -6.05 25.71 -3.20
CA GLU A 34 -7.38 26.27 -3.23
C GLU A 34 -7.41 27.26 -4.39
N GLY A 35 -8.18 26.92 -5.38
CA GLY A 35 -8.46 27.75 -6.51
C GLY A 35 -7.53 27.62 -7.72
N HIS A 36 -6.40 26.92 -7.68
CA HIS A 36 -5.45 26.94 -8.81
C HIS A 36 -5.31 25.62 -9.56
N ILE A 37 -5.65 24.48 -8.95
CA ILE A 37 -5.73 23.19 -9.64
C ILE A 37 -7.00 22.47 -9.19
N ASN A 38 -8.12 23.14 -9.30
CA ASN A 38 -9.41 22.50 -9.16
C ASN A 38 -9.76 21.81 -10.49
N TYR A 39 -9.00 20.75 -10.81
CA TYR A 39 -9.27 19.97 -12.01
C TYR A 39 -10.71 19.47 -11.91
N TRP A 40 -11.54 19.87 -12.86
CA TRP A 40 -12.92 19.42 -12.98
C TRP A 40 -13.78 19.73 -11.74
N ASN A 41 -13.68 20.95 -11.18
CA ASN A 41 -14.45 21.39 -10.00
C ASN A 41 -14.27 20.47 -8.78
N GLY A 42 -13.03 20.09 -8.45
CA GLY A 42 -12.74 19.21 -7.33
C GLY A 42 -13.05 17.73 -7.54
N ARG A 43 -13.41 17.33 -8.77
CA ARG A 43 -13.73 15.93 -9.08
C ARG A 43 -12.50 15.04 -9.23
N PHE A 44 -11.32 15.62 -9.38
CA PHE A 44 -10.07 14.86 -9.49
C PHE A 44 -9.34 14.83 -8.16
N TYR A 45 -9.40 13.69 -7.49
CA TYR A 45 -8.72 13.45 -6.22
C TYR A 45 -7.51 12.56 -6.45
N PHE A 46 -6.30 13.09 -6.23
CA PHE A 46 -5.05 12.35 -6.50
C PHE A 46 -4.85 11.13 -5.60
N GLY A 47 -5.57 11.01 -4.50
CA GLY A 47 -5.56 9.83 -3.66
C GLY A 47 -5.93 8.55 -4.40
N TYR A 48 -6.81 8.61 -5.40
CA TYR A 48 -7.18 7.45 -6.24
C TYR A 48 -6.01 6.89 -7.06
N VAL A 49 -4.94 7.63 -7.21
CA VAL A 49 -3.74 7.14 -7.91
C VAL A 49 -3.09 5.95 -7.19
N VAL A 50 -3.33 5.78 -5.89
CA VAL A 50 -2.88 4.60 -5.13
C VAL A 50 -3.50 3.32 -5.70
N GLU A 51 -4.75 3.36 -6.16
CA GLU A 51 -5.44 2.23 -6.77
C GLU A 51 -4.73 1.74 -8.04
N PHE A 52 -4.12 2.65 -8.80
CA PHE A 52 -3.28 2.27 -9.95
C PHE A 52 -2.13 1.35 -9.54
N PHE A 53 -1.47 1.60 -8.40
CA PHE A 53 -0.39 0.74 -7.92
C PHE A 53 -0.90 -0.63 -7.47
N PHE A 54 -2.10 -0.71 -6.86
CA PHE A 54 -2.73 -1.99 -6.55
C PHE A 54 -3.09 -2.77 -7.82
N LEU A 55 -3.70 -2.12 -8.81
CA LEU A 55 -4.02 -2.73 -10.11
C LEU A 55 -2.76 -3.26 -10.81
N LEU A 56 -1.70 -2.44 -10.82
CA LEU A 56 -0.44 -2.82 -11.44
C LEU A 56 0.22 -3.99 -10.71
N SER A 57 0.14 -4.02 -9.39
CA SER A 57 0.63 -5.13 -8.57
C SER A 57 -0.17 -6.40 -8.85
N GLY A 58 -1.50 -6.32 -8.94
CA GLY A 58 -2.37 -7.42 -9.33
C GLY A 58 -2.04 -7.98 -10.71
N TYR A 59 -1.82 -7.10 -11.69
CA TYR A 59 -1.40 -7.48 -13.04
C TYR A 59 -0.11 -8.30 -13.04
N PHE A 60 0.88 -7.88 -12.24
CA PHE A 60 2.12 -8.66 -12.13
C PHE A 60 1.97 -9.93 -11.31
N MET A 61 1.00 -9.99 -10.38
CA MET A 61 0.73 -11.20 -9.61
C MET A 61 0.09 -12.30 -10.45
N TYR A 62 -0.72 -11.95 -11.44
CA TYR A 62 -1.42 -12.91 -12.28
C TYR A 62 -0.52 -14.04 -12.82
N ARG A 63 0.71 -13.71 -13.25
CA ARG A 63 1.70 -14.71 -13.74
C ARG A 63 2.16 -15.71 -12.67
N TYR A 64 1.89 -15.47 -11.39
CA TYR A 64 2.25 -16.37 -10.31
C TYR A 64 1.20 -17.44 -10.02
N ILE A 65 -0.01 -17.30 -10.56
CA ILE A 65 -1.07 -18.31 -10.39
C ILE A 65 -0.56 -19.68 -10.82
N GLY A 66 -0.05 -19.82 -12.04
CA GLY A 66 0.51 -21.08 -12.53
C GLY A 66 1.69 -21.58 -11.71
N LYS A 67 2.54 -20.69 -11.18
CA LYS A 67 3.68 -21.10 -10.33
C LYS A 67 3.22 -21.65 -8.99
N ILE A 68 2.22 -21.02 -8.36
CA ILE A 68 1.66 -21.44 -7.07
C ILE A 68 0.94 -22.77 -7.23
N THR A 69 0.12 -22.91 -8.26
CA THR A 69 -0.55 -24.19 -8.56
C THR A 69 0.42 -25.31 -8.87
N ASN A 70 1.61 -25.00 -9.38
CA ASN A 70 2.69 -25.97 -9.62
C ASN A 70 3.64 -26.14 -8.42
N GLY A 71 3.27 -25.68 -7.22
CA GLY A 71 3.98 -26.00 -5.98
C GLY A 71 4.96 -24.92 -5.49
N LEU A 72 4.90 -23.68 -5.99
CA LEU A 72 5.65 -22.57 -5.40
C LEU A 72 5.19 -22.36 -3.95
N THR A 73 6.12 -22.50 -3.00
CA THR A 73 5.82 -22.34 -1.57
C THR A 73 5.59 -20.87 -1.19
N PHE A 74 4.81 -20.63 -0.13
CA PHE A 74 4.55 -19.29 0.39
C PHE A 74 5.83 -18.52 0.69
N LYS A 75 6.80 -19.14 1.36
CA LYS A 75 8.09 -18.51 1.67
C LYS A 75 8.82 -18.03 0.40
N LYS A 76 8.90 -18.86 -0.64
CA LYS A 76 9.54 -18.50 -1.92
C LYS A 76 8.74 -17.44 -2.69
N PHE A 77 7.45 -17.36 -2.47
CA PHE A 77 6.59 -16.34 -3.07
C PHE A 77 6.68 -15.00 -2.33
N PHE A 78 6.50 -15.01 -1.00
CA PHE A 78 6.32 -13.82 -0.18
C PHE A 78 7.64 -13.14 0.21
N LEU A 79 8.63 -13.90 0.66
CA LEU A 79 9.86 -13.36 1.22
C LEU A 79 10.63 -12.41 0.29
N PRO A 80 10.81 -12.69 -1.01
CA PRO A 80 11.51 -11.76 -1.91
C PRO A 80 10.79 -10.42 -2.09
N ARG A 81 9.46 -10.39 -1.91
CA ARG A 81 8.65 -9.18 -1.98
C ARG A 81 8.77 -8.36 -0.71
N ALA A 82 8.65 -9.03 0.43
CA ALA A 82 8.84 -8.40 1.73
C ALA A 82 10.24 -7.80 1.87
N LEU A 83 11.29 -8.56 1.55
CA LEU A 83 12.68 -8.08 1.60
C LEU A 83 12.99 -6.93 0.63
N ARG A 84 12.21 -6.79 -0.43
CA ARG A 84 12.35 -5.65 -1.36
C ARG A 84 11.69 -4.37 -0.81
N LEU A 85 10.62 -4.50 -0.05
CA LEU A 85 9.80 -3.37 0.40
C LEU A 85 10.14 -2.93 1.84
N LEU A 86 10.26 -3.87 2.76
CA LEU A 86 10.42 -3.58 4.19
C LEU A 86 11.67 -2.76 4.56
N PRO A 87 12.84 -2.93 3.93
CA PRO A 87 14.00 -2.10 4.25
C PRO A 87 13.75 -0.61 3.96
N LEU A 88 13.05 -0.29 2.87
CA LEU A 88 12.68 1.09 2.54
C LEU A 88 11.65 1.65 3.53
N VAL A 89 10.68 0.84 3.93
CA VAL A 89 9.67 1.21 4.92
C VAL A 89 10.33 1.48 6.28
N PHE A 90 11.26 0.63 6.69
CA PHE A 90 12.05 0.83 7.91
C PHE A 90 12.83 2.14 7.88
N ILE A 91 13.63 2.36 6.83
CA ILE A 91 14.43 3.57 6.67
C ILE A 91 13.54 4.82 6.67
N SER A 92 12.42 4.78 5.93
CA SER A 92 11.49 5.92 5.88
C SER A 92 10.85 6.21 7.23
N GLY A 93 10.47 5.18 8.00
CA GLY A 93 9.91 5.31 9.34
C GLY A 93 10.92 5.93 10.32
N VAL A 94 12.16 5.41 10.35
CA VAL A 94 13.22 5.97 11.19
C VAL A 94 13.53 7.42 10.80
N THR A 95 13.62 7.70 9.49
CA THR A 95 13.88 9.07 9.02
C THR A 95 12.75 10.02 9.42
N TYR A 96 11.50 9.59 9.31
CA TYR A 96 10.35 10.37 9.72
C TYR A 96 10.40 10.72 11.22
N GLU A 97 10.68 9.74 12.09
CA GLU A 97 10.80 9.95 13.54
C GLU A 97 11.95 10.88 13.90
N VAL A 98 13.10 10.74 13.24
CA VAL A 98 14.25 11.64 13.45
C VAL A 98 13.90 13.07 13.06
N LEU A 99 13.27 13.27 11.89
CA LEU A 99 12.85 14.59 11.44
C LEU A 99 11.78 15.20 12.36
N LEU A 100 10.83 14.39 12.83
CA LEU A 100 9.84 14.82 13.81
C LEU A 100 10.48 15.27 15.12
N GLY A 101 11.46 14.51 15.65
CA GLY A 101 12.20 14.87 16.85
C GLY A 101 13.00 16.16 16.70
N ILE A 102 13.64 16.37 15.54
CA ILE A 102 14.33 17.63 15.22
C ILE A 102 13.34 18.79 15.18
N TYR A 103 12.20 18.62 14.51
CA TYR A 103 11.16 19.65 14.42
C TYR A 103 10.65 20.05 15.81
N GLN A 104 10.28 19.07 16.64
CA GLN A 104 9.82 19.35 18.01
C GLN A 104 10.84 20.13 18.81
N LYS A 105 12.13 19.77 18.69
CA LYS A 105 13.21 20.44 19.40
C LYS A 105 13.44 21.88 18.93
N VAL A 106 13.31 22.13 17.63
CA VAL A 106 13.62 23.44 17.03
C VAL A 106 12.41 24.38 17.07
N CYS A 107 11.22 23.86 16.78
CA CYS A 107 10.00 24.66 16.66
C CYS A 107 9.14 24.68 17.94
N GLY A 108 9.45 23.82 18.92
CA GLY A 108 8.78 23.81 20.23
C GLY A 108 7.33 23.31 20.22
N GLY A 109 6.92 22.61 19.19
CA GLY A 109 5.55 22.11 19.06
C GLY A 109 5.51 20.74 18.39
N ASP A 110 4.36 20.07 18.54
CA ASP A 110 4.13 18.79 17.89
C ASP A 110 3.78 19.00 16.41
N TRP A 111 4.46 18.25 15.55
CA TRP A 111 4.10 18.22 14.14
C TRP A 111 2.79 17.43 13.97
N PHE A 112 1.70 18.11 13.58
CA PHE A 112 0.38 17.51 13.36
C PHE A 112 -0.19 16.73 14.56
N GLY A 113 0.23 17.04 15.81
CA GLY A 113 -0.25 16.32 16.99
C GLY A 113 0.24 14.86 17.08
N VAL A 114 1.24 14.49 16.29
CA VAL A 114 1.82 13.14 16.30
C VAL A 114 2.95 13.07 17.32
N SER A 115 2.85 12.14 18.27
CA SER A 115 3.90 11.85 19.24
C SER A 115 4.83 10.76 18.71
N ILE A 116 6.13 10.89 19.00
CA ILE A 116 7.16 9.89 18.67
C ILE A 116 6.86 8.60 19.46
N THR A 117 6.74 7.47 18.78
CA THR A 117 6.56 6.17 19.43
C THR A 117 7.48 5.12 18.82
N VAL A 118 8.35 4.55 19.66
CA VAL A 118 9.21 3.41 19.24
C VAL A 118 8.38 2.25 18.71
N TRP A 119 7.20 2.02 19.31
CA TRP A 119 6.28 0.99 18.86
C TRP A 119 5.75 1.23 17.44
N GLY A 120 5.45 2.48 17.11
CA GLY A 120 5.06 2.87 15.75
C GLY A 120 6.15 2.56 14.72
N VAL A 121 7.43 2.84 15.05
CA VAL A 121 8.55 2.49 14.17
C VAL A 121 8.64 0.98 13.94
N ILE A 122 8.45 0.17 14.98
CA ILE A 122 8.49 -1.29 14.86
C ILE A 122 7.36 -1.81 13.98
N ILE A 123 6.12 -1.36 14.21
CA ILE A 123 4.95 -1.74 13.41
C ILE A 123 5.15 -1.33 11.96
N ASN A 124 5.63 -0.10 11.72
CA ASN A 124 5.94 0.38 10.38
C ASN A 124 7.05 -0.46 9.73
N ALA A 125 8.13 -0.76 10.43
CA ALA A 125 9.24 -1.56 9.93
C ALA A 125 8.83 -2.99 9.54
N LEU A 126 7.86 -3.56 10.24
CA LEU A 126 7.29 -4.86 9.92
C LEU A 126 6.28 -4.80 8.77
N GLY A 127 5.86 -3.62 8.34
CA GLY A 127 4.84 -3.43 7.30
C GLY A 127 3.48 -3.97 7.71
N VAL A 128 3.13 -3.85 9.01
CA VAL A 128 1.88 -4.36 9.60
C VAL A 128 1.00 -3.25 10.18
N GLN A 129 1.26 -2.00 9.80
CA GLN A 129 0.30 -0.92 10.03
C GLN A 129 -0.89 -1.13 9.10
N ASP A 130 -2.00 -0.53 9.34
CA ASP A 130 -3.24 -0.62 8.55
C ASP A 130 -3.56 -2.01 7.95
N GLY A 131 -4.74 -2.48 8.14
CA GLY A 131 -5.21 -3.76 7.64
C GLY A 131 -4.73 -5.00 8.41
N TRP A 132 -3.66 -4.92 9.21
CA TRP A 132 -3.14 -6.02 10.03
C TRP A 132 -3.40 -5.83 11.52
N VAL A 133 -3.38 -4.61 12.01
CA VAL A 133 -3.48 -4.24 13.42
C VAL A 133 -4.56 -3.19 13.60
N PHE A 134 -5.47 -3.39 14.55
CA PHE A 134 -6.65 -2.54 14.74
C PHE A 134 -6.37 -1.18 15.39
N ALA A 135 -5.28 -1.00 16.07
CA ALA A 135 -4.90 0.25 16.72
C ALA A 135 -3.49 0.64 16.27
N ASN A 136 -3.42 1.38 15.19
CA ASN A 136 -2.13 1.75 14.59
C ASN A 136 -1.68 3.12 14.99
N PRO A 137 -0.50 3.27 15.62
CA PRO A 137 0.21 4.52 15.57
C PRO A 137 0.65 4.77 14.12
N MET A 138 0.05 5.73 13.47
CA MET A 138 0.48 6.16 12.13
C MET A 138 1.79 6.94 12.27
N VAL A 139 2.91 6.27 12.05
CA VAL A 139 4.23 6.89 12.09
C VAL A 139 4.52 7.61 10.78
N ASN A 140 4.28 6.95 9.67
CA ASN A 140 4.48 7.51 8.34
C ASN A 140 3.28 7.15 7.46
N ASN A 141 2.32 8.06 7.36
CA ASN A 141 1.06 7.82 6.66
C ASN A 141 1.24 7.20 5.26
N PRO A 142 2.10 7.70 4.36
CA PRO A 142 2.23 7.11 3.02
C PRO A 142 2.58 5.62 2.98
N THR A 143 3.12 5.06 4.04
CA THR A 143 3.55 3.65 4.06
C THR A 143 2.42 2.65 4.33
N TRP A 144 1.20 3.11 4.69
CA TRP A 144 0.02 2.26 4.83
C TRP A 144 -0.22 1.38 3.59
N TYR A 145 0.01 1.95 2.40
CA TYR A 145 -0.14 1.26 1.14
C TYR A 145 0.71 -0.03 1.07
N ILE A 146 1.96 0.02 1.55
CA ILE A 146 2.87 -1.14 1.51
C ILE A 146 2.37 -2.25 2.45
N SER A 147 1.85 -1.88 3.61
CA SER A 147 1.25 -2.81 4.55
C SER A 147 0.06 -3.56 3.95
N VAL A 148 -0.87 -2.82 3.37
CA VAL A 148 -2.04 -3.40 2.68
C VAL A 148 -1.59 -4.23 1.46
N LEU A 149 -0.58 -3.79 0.71
CA LEU A 149 -0.05 -4.54 -0.42
C LEU A 149 0.54 -5.90 0.02
N LEU A 150 1.25 -5.95 1.15
CA LEU A 150 1.76 -7.21 1.70
C LEU A 150 0.61 -8.14 2.10
N LEU A 151 -0.45 -7.59 2.70
CA LEU A 151 -1.67 -8.35 3.01
C LEU A 151 -2.32 -8.90 1.73
N CYS A 152 -2.43 -8.08 0.69
CA CYS A 152 -2.93 -8.53 -0.60
C CYS A 152 -2.09 -9.70 -1.18
N TYR A 153 -0.78 -9.71 -0.99
CA TYR A 153 0.06 -10.83 -1.42
C TYR A 153 -0.24 -12.11 -0.63
N VAL A 154 -0.47 -12.01 0.67
CA VAL A 154 -0.88 -13.16 1.51
C VAL A 154 -2.22 -13.71 1.02
N VAL A 155 -3.23 -12.85 0.89
CA VAL A 155 -4.58 -13.23 0.43
C VAL A 155 -4.52 -13.85 -0.97
N PHE A 156 -3.79 -13.22 -1.91
CA PHE A 156 -3.62 -13.75 -3.26
C PHE A 156 -3.03 -15.17 -3.26
N TYR A 157 -1.97 -15.39 -2.47
CA TYR A 157 -1.36 -16.71 -2.37
C TYR A 157 -2.34 -17.74 -1.79
N LEU A 158 -3.04 -17.39 -0.70
CA LEU A 158 -3.99 -18.28 -0.04
C LEU A 158 -5.15 -18.66 -0.98
N LEU A 159 -5.76 -17.68 -1.66
CA LEU A 159 -6.86 -17.94 -2.59
C LEU A 159 -6.40 -18.82 -3.77
N THR A 160 -5.23 -18.56 -4.31
CA THR A 160 -4.66 -19.39 -5.39
C THR A 160 -4.35 -20.80 -4.92
N TYR A 161 -3.83 -20.95 -3.72
CA TYR A 161 -3.57 -22.26 -3.10
C TYR A 161 -4.86 -23.04 -2.83
N LEU A 162 -5.87 -22.38 -2.25
CA LEU A 162 -7.18 -22.98 -1.98
C LEU A 162 -7.92 -23.35 -3.27
N SER A 163 -7.83 -22.54 -4.30
CA SER A 163 -8.33 -22.84 -5.64
C SER A 163 -7.85 -24.21 -6.13
N LYS A 164 -6.55 -24.46 -6.03
CA LYS A 164 -5.98 -25.75 -6.39
C LYS A 164 -6.47 -26.88 -5.47
N ARG A 165 -6.47 -26.64 -4.15
CA ARG A 165 -6.84 -27.66 -3.16
C ARG A 165 -8.31 -28.09 -3.30
N TRP A 166 -9.21 -27.16 -3.57
CA TRP A 166 -10.64 -27.41 -3.67
C TRP A 166 -11.11 -27.68 -5.11
N GLN A 167 -10.21 -27.67 -6.07
CA GLN A 167 -10.52 -27.84 -7.50
C GLN A 167 -11.54 -26.80 -8.02
N ILE A 168 -11.54 -25.59 -7.43
CA ILE A 168 -12.40 -24.47 -7.81
C ILE A 168 -11.59 -23.51 -8.67
N PRO A 169 -12.10 -23.03 -9.80
CA PRO A 169 -11.43 -21.99 -10.57
C PRO A 169 -11.10 -20.76 -9.73
N HIS A 170 -9.85 -20.31 -9.76
CA HIS A 170 -9.37 -19.17 -8.95
C HIS A 170 -10.20 -17.90 -9.17
N THR A 171 -10.76 -17.72 -10.36
CA THR A 171 -11.62 -16.57 -10.69
C THR A 171 -12.82 -16.45 -9.74
N TYR A 172 -13.45 -17.56 -9.37
CA TYR A 172 -14.60 -17.51 -8.46
C TYR A 172 -14.20 -17.05 -7.05
N LEU A 173 -13.05 -17.50 -6.56
CA LEU A 173 -12.55 -17.07 -5.25
C LEU A 173 -12.17 -15.58 -5.26
N PHE A 174 -11.55 -15.10 -6.33
CA PHE A 174 -11.23 -13.68 -6.45
C PHE A 174 -12.47 -12.80 -6.56
N VAL A 175 -13.45 -13.20 -7.39
CA VAL A 175 -14.74 -12.48 -7.49
C VAL A 175 -15.47 -12.47 -6.15
N PHE A 176 -15.50 -13.60 -5.43
CA PHE A 176 -16.09 -13.68 -4.11
C PHE A 176 -15.44 -12.70 -3.13
N MET A 177 -14.09 -12.59 -3.12
CA MET A 177 -13.39 -11.64 -2.27
C MET A 177 -13.68 -10.17 -2.63
N VAL A 178 -13.82 -9.86 -3.93
CA VAL A 178 -14.23 -8.51 -4.36
C VAL A 178 -15.63 -8.19 -3.86
N LEU A 179 -16.57 -9.12 -4.01
CA LEU A 179 -17.96 -8.95 -3.53
C LEU A 179 -18.02 -8.79 -2.00
N LEU A 180 -17.22 -9.56 -1.25
CA LEU A 180 -17.09 -9.39 0.21
C LEU A 180 -16.58 -8.00 0.56
N GLY A 181 -15.53 -7.51 -0.11
CA GLY A 181 -14.98 -6.18 0.12
C GLY A 181 -16.00 -5.07 -0.16
N CYS A 182 -16.71 -5.16 -1.29
CA CYS A 182 -17.78 -4.22 -1.62
C CYS A 182 -18.92 -4.28 -0.59
N GLY A 183 -19.32 -5.47 -0.17
CA GLY A 183 -20.35 -5.66 0.85
C GLY A 183 -19.94 -5.07 2.20
N ALA A 184 -18.71 -5.33 2.66
CA ALA A 184 -18.18 -4.78 3.89
C ALA A 184 -18.19 -3.24 3.88
N GLN A 185 -17.75 -2.63 2.78
CA GLN A 185 -17.78 -1.18 2.61
C GLN A 185 -19.20 -0.61 2.65
N THR A 186 -20.15 -1.27 1.98
CA THR A 186 -21.55 -0.81 1.92
C THR A 186 -22.24 -0.84 3.28
N TYR A 187 -21.95 -1.83 4.12
CA TYR A 187 -22.54 -1.96 5.45
C TYR A 187 -21.76 -1.23 6.55
N GLY A 188 -20.77 -0.40 6.19
CA GLY A 188 -20.00 0.38 7.16
C GLY A 188 -19.18 -0.46 8.13
N LEU A 189 -18.90 -1.71 7.76
CA LEU A 189 -17.95 -2.52 8.50
C LEU A 189 -16.56 -1.93 8.23
N ASN A 190 -16.15 -1.01 9.11
CA ASN A 190 -14.76 -0.53 9.16
C ASN A 190 -13.89 -1.70 9.61
N LEU A 191 -13.42 -2.49 8.65
CA LEU A 191 -12.44 -3.54 8.85
C LEU A 191 -11.05 -2.94 8.90
#